data_0b5342377e9c9a54d46282a430052e15
#
_entry.id   0b5342377e9c9a54d46282a430052e15
#
_cell.length_a   1.000
_cell.length_b   1.000
_cell.length_c   1.000
_cell.angle_alpha   90.00
_cell.angle_beta   90.00
_cell.angle_gamma   90.00
#
_symmetry.space_group_name_H-M   'P 1'
#
loop_
_entity.id
_entity.type
_entity.pdbx_description
1 polymer ?
#
loop_
_entity_poly.entity_id
_entity_poly.type
_entity_poly.pdbx_seq_one_letter_code
_entity_poly.pdbx_strand_id
1 'polypeptide(L)'
;MRAAALALLLFFQLGETIEVRVTNVDVVVTDRDGRPVHGLTRDDFVLLEDKKPQAITNFAEYDESVPAGGPAQVQKRPPRHIVLLLDDVSVDPFVRGQLFDSISKAVPKMVEPGDEVMLATWSGTLHIRQPFTGDVKAVMKAIAEDKERGGGLQYMSNTRAAIDEINGPMISRGSGSRQTEQLRSMIRMWASERLSQQKSFVAAAKKLVSTLAGTEGRKVLVIATSYMPMEPGSELYEYAATKYPSILSVRRADADMTAEHQDLANVANASGVSIDSIYPNLDLGIEGSERMMDDSRNRMTFIEVANTSAALNDLAKATGGTAFTQVREFDKVLDRFGEQLASYYSLGYRSPSAKGTHAIRVQLKSHPDYKVVSRESYTPKTADDIAKDHAVANLFRDAKADFDVRIDAVGAVKQGRDRYVVPLRILFPNKLLLLIPEGNEFTGRYKVFVAVADQDGDVALVGSQEQPIRLSAEQKAQLEGKTVGSTVEIPVRGGEQTVSVVVRDENGGSLGTGRIKIKI
;
A
#
# COMPACT_ATOMS: atom_id res chain seq x y z
N MET A 1 -58.20 37.91 37.13
CA MET A 1 -56.71 37.92 37.03
C MET A 1 -56.27 36.60 36.42
N ARG A 2 -55.88 36.64 35.15
CA ARG A 2 -55.42 35.48 34.43
C ARG A 2 -53.85 35.54 34.41
N ALA A 3 -53.20 34.58 35.05
CA ALA A 3 -51.75 34.40 35.00
C ALA A 3 -51.39 33.65 33.71
N ALA A 4 -50.65 34.31 32.82
CA ALA A 4 -50.04 33.68 31.65
C ALA A 4 -48.74 33.03 32.04
N ALA A 5 -48.64 31.72 31.93
CA ALA A 5 -47.40 30.99 32.07
C ALA A 5 -46.61 31.07 30.75
N LEU A 6 -45.42 31.71 30.80
CA LEU A 6 -44.49 31.80 29.69
C LEU A 6 -43.62 30.52 29.69
N ALA A 7 -43.87 29.62 28.74
CA ALA A 7 -43.06 28.44 28.55
C ALA A 7 -41.80 28.84 27.78
N LEU A 8 -40.63 28.80 28.44
CA LEU A 8 -39.30 29.01 27.84
C LEU A 8 -38.87 27.73 27.14
N LEU A 9 -39.03 27.65 25.82
CA LEU A 9 -38.48 26.58 24.99
C LEU A 9 -36.96 26.80 24.83
N LEU A 10 -36.17 26.07 25.62
CA LEU A 10 -34.74 25.93 25.41
C LEU A 10 -34.51 25.03 24.19
N PHE A 11 -34.21 25.65 23.06
CA PHE A 11 -33.62 24.95 21.92
C PHE A 11 -32.19 24.54 22.29
N PHE A 12 -31.97 23.27 22.61
CA PHE A 12 -30.65 22.67 22.54
C PHE A 12 -30.25 22.59 21.06
N GLN A 13 -29.43 23.52 20.59
CA GLN A 13 -28.68 23.32 19.37
C GLN A 13 -27.65 22.22 19.67
N LEU A 14 -27.93 21.02 19.19
CA LEU A 14 -26.89 20.00 18.96
C LEU A 14 -25.92 20.62 17.96
N GLY A 15 -24.81 21.12 18.46
CA GLY A 15 -23.70 21.54 17.62
C GLY A 15 -23.14 20.30 16.93
N GLU A 16 -23.52 20.07 15.68
CA GLU A 16 -22.77 19.17 14.82
C GLU A 16 -21.37 19.76 14.70
N THR A 17 -20.41 19.10 15.30
CA THR A 17 -18.99 19.42 15.07
C THR A 17 -18.68 19.03 13.63
N ILE A 18 -18.74 20.00 12.72
CA ILE A 18 -18.32 19.81 11.33
C ILE A 18 -16.78 19.69 11.36
N GLU A 19 -16.30 18.47 11.38
CA GLU A 19 -14.87 18.20 11.20
C GLU A 19 -14.47 18.55 9.77
N VAL A 20 -13.89 19.72 9.59
CA VAL A 20 -13.42 20.19 8.27
C VAL A 20 -12.09 19.50 7.98
N ARG A 21 -12.12 18.43 7.20
CA ARG A 21 -10.92 17.71 6.76
C ARG A 21 -10.38 18.34 5.47
N VAL A 22 -9.12 18.76 5.53
CA VAL A 22 -8.38 19.15 4.32
C VAL A 22 -7.85 17.87 3.66
N THR A 23 -8.21 17.68 2.41
CA THR A 23 -7.70 16.58 1.57
C THR A 23 -6.57 17.12 0.71
N ASN A 24 -5.38 16.55 0.85
CA ASN A 24 -4.23 16.89 0.02
C ASN A 24 -4.14 15.96 -1.18
N VAL A 25 -3.87 16.51 -2.35
CA VAL A 25 -3.61 15.79 -3.61
C VAL A 25 -2.22 16.18 -4.08
N ASP A 26 -1.30 15.22 -4.07
CA ASP A 26 0.03 15.41 -4.64
C ASP A 26 -0.05 15.29 -6.16
N VAL A 27 0.63 16.21 -6.84
CA VAL A 27 0.58 16.37 -8.28
C VAL A 27 1.98 16.50 -8.84
N VAL A 28 2.37 15.58 -9.70
CA VAL A 28 3.62 15.69 -10.47
C VAL A 28 3.26 16.26 -11.84
N VAL A 29 3.93 17.33 -12.23
CA VAL A 29 3.80 17.94 -13.56
C VAL A 29 5.12 17.77 -14.30
N THR A 30 5.05 17.20 -15.50
CA THR A 30 6.24 17.02 -16.35
C THR A 30 6.02 17.61 -17.74
N ASP A 31 7.11 18.04 -18.37
CA ASP A 31 7.14 18.44 -19.77
C ASP A 31 7.07 17.20 -20.72
N ARG A 32 7.20 17.43 -22.02
CA ARG A 32 7.20 16.37 -23.05
C ARG A 32 8.37 15.41 -22.94
N ASP A 33 9.48 15.86 -22.33
CA ASP A 33 10.69 15.04 -22.11
C ASP A 33 10.61 14.27 -20.80
N GLY A 34 9.54 14.47 -20.01
CA GLY A 34 9.32 13.84 -18.71
C GLY A 34 10.08 14.51 -17.56
N ARG A 35 10.61 15.73 -17.76
CA ARG A 35 11.28 16.51 -16.71
C ARG A 35 10.26 17.24 -15.85
N PRO A 36 10.48 17.34 -14.53
CA PRO A 36 9.60 18.12 -13.65
C PRO A 36 9.48 19.58 -14.11
N VAL A 37 8.26 20.12 -14.06
CA VAL A 37 7.96 21.52 -14.33
C VAL A 37 7.83 22.26 -13.02
N HIS A 38 8.55 23.39 -12.88
CA HIS A 38 8.59 24.23 -11.69
C HIS A 38 7.89 25.58 -11.90
N GLY A 39 7.56 26.26 -10.80
CA GLY A 39 7.08 27.63 -10.81
C GLY A 39 5.61 27.79 -11.19
N LEU A 40 4.83 26.71 -11.27
CA LEU A 40 3.38 26.80 -11.42
C LEU A 40 2.78 27.36 -10.12
N THR A 41 1.72 28.13 -10.27
CA THR A 41 0.99 28.74 -9.17
C THR A 41 -0.34 28.00 -8.92
N ARG A 42 -0.96 28.26 -7.76
CA ARG A 42 -2.30 27.71 -7.46
C ARG A 42 -3.31 27.99 -8.58
N ASP A 43 -3.20 29.15 -9.22
CA ASP A 43 -4.15 29.61 -10.23
C ASP A 43 -4.00 28.89 -11.58
N ASP A 44 -2.90 28.17 -11.79
CA ASP A 44 -2.68 27.35 -12.98
C ASP A 44 -3.44 26.02 -12.92
N PHE A 45 -3.86 25.59 -11.72
CA PHE A 45 -4.53 24.32 -11.51
C PHE A 45 -6.05 24.43 -11.46
N VAL A 46 -6.71 23.41 -11.95
CA VAL A 46 -8.14 23.11 -11.75
C VAL A 46 -8.26 21.76 -11.07
N LEU A 47 -8.83 21.72 -9.87
CA LEU A 47 -9.12 20.51 -9.14
C LEU A 47 -10.61 20.23 -9.19
N LEU A 48 -10.97 19.01 -9.58
CA LEU A 48 -12.35 18.53 -9.67
C LEU A 48 -12.55 17.36 -8.71
N GLU A 49 -13.63 17.37 -7.93
CA GLU A 49 -14.16 16.21 -7.20
C GLU A 49 -15.53 15.88 -7.77
N ASP A 50 -15.74 14.64 -8.23
CA ASP A 50 -16.97 14.19 -8.89
C ASP A 50 -17.42 15.13 -10.03
N LYS A 51 -16.45 15.58 -10.84
CA LYS A 51 -16.61 16.54 -11.95
C LYS A 51 -17.00 17.98 -11.51
N LYS A 52 -17.05 18.28 -10.22
CA LYS A 52 -17.34 19.61 -9.69
C LYS A 52 -16.05 20.33 -9.30
N PRO A 53 -15.83 21.57 -9.74
CA PRO A 53 -14.66 22.35 -9.35
C PRO A 53 -14.60 22.56 -7.83
N GLN A 54 -13.41 22.37 -7.26
CA GLN A 54 -13.13 22.59 -5.84
C GLN A 54 -12.15 23.74 -5.67
N ALA A 55 -12.37 24.56 -4.64
CA ALA A 55 -11.44 25.62 -4.31
C ALA A 55 -10.18 25.03 -3.65
N ILE A 56 -9.01 25.31 -4.24
CA ILE A 56 -7.73 24.95 -3.65
C ILE A 56 -7.45 25.92 -2.49
N THR A 57 -7.53 25.42 -1.25
CA THR A 57 -7.36 26.20 -0.02
C THR A 57 -5.91 26.29 0.41
N ASN A 58 -5.14 25.23 0.14
CA ASN A 58 -3.73 25.11 0.46
C ASN A 58 -2.96 24.76 -0.82
N PHE A 59 -1.82 25.40 -1.03
CA PHE A 59 -0.96 25.16 -2.17
C PHE A 59 0.50 25.21 -1.72
N ALA A 60 1.27 24.20 -2.11
CA ALA A 60 2.70 24.20 -1.92
C ALA A 60 3.38 23.57 -3.14
N GLU A 61 4.49 24.16 -3.55
CA GLU A 61 5.47 23.53 -4.43
C GLU A 61 6.60 23.02 -3.55
N TYR A 62 6.95 21.74 -3.71
CA TYR A 62 8.07 21.09 -3.05
C TYR A 62 9.14 20.77 -4.08
N ASP A 63 10.36 21.25 -3.84
CA ASP A 63 11.51 21.02 -4.71
C ASP A 63 12.79 20.93 -3.87
N GLU A 64 13.52 19.85 -4.03
CA GLU A 64 14.78 19.60 -3.33
C GLU A 64 15.95 20.41 -3.88
N SER A 65 15.89 20.80 -5.15
CA SER A 65 16.96 21.57 -5.80
C SER A 65 17.05 23.02 -5.33
N VAL A 66 16.00 23.51 -4.61
CA VAL A 66 15.95 24.90 -4.14
C VAL A 66 16.64 25.03 -2.78
N PRO A 67 17.70 25.88 -2.66
CA PRO A 67 18.38 26.10 -1.39
C PRO A 67 17.43 26.66 -0.31
N ALA A 68 17.71 26.33 0.95
CA ALA A 68 17.01 26.92 2.09
C ALA A 68 17.12 28.47 2.02
N GLY A 69 15.97 29.16 1.82
CA GLY A 69 15.94 30.62 1.58
C GLY A 69 15.59 31.00 0.15
N GLY A 70 15.24 30.07 -0.71
CA GLY A 70 14.70 30.31 -2.04
C GLY A 70 13.36 31.07 -2.04
N PRO A 71 12.69 31.20 -3.20
CA PRO A 71 11.44 31.95 -3.31
C PRO A 71 10.42 31.49 -2.27
N ALA A 72 9.72 32.43 -1.63
CA ALA A 72 8.81 32.18 -0.51
C ALA A 72 7.65 31.19 -0.81
N GLN A 73 7.50 30.76 -2.06
CA GLN A 73 6.49 29.79 -2.53
C GLN A 73 6.98 28.34 -2.52
N VAL A 74 8.31 28.12 -2.51
CA VAL A 74 8.89 26.77 -2.49
C VAL A 74 9.23 26.40 -1.05
N GLN A 75 8.66 25.31 -0.58
CA GLN A 75 8.84 24.84 0.78
C GLN A 75 9.77 23.62 0.83
N LYS A 76 10.47 23.47 1.96
CA LYS A 76 11.15 22.19 2.22
C LYS A 76 10.09 21.10 2.31
N ARG A 77 10.24 20.06 1.48
CA ARG A 77 9.28 18.96 1.46
C ARG A 77 9.22 18.22 2.79
N PRO A 78 8.06 17.64 3.14
CA PRO A 78 7.96 16.71 4.25
C PRO A 78 8.76 15.43 3.97
N PRO A 79 9.11 14.65 5.02
CA PRO A 79 9.76 13.35 4.86
C PRO A 79 8.98 12.42 3.91
N ARG A 80 9.71 11.58 3.18
CA ARG A 80 9.13 10.53 2.32
C ARG A 80 9.26 9.18 2.99
N HIS A 81 8.24 8.35 2.78
CA HIS A 81 8.24 6.96 3.20
C HIS A 81 8.13 6.10 1.94
N ILE A 82 9.20 5.38 1.63
CA ILE A 82 9.35 4.61 0.40
C ILE A 82 9.42 3.13 0.76
N VAL A 83 8.53 2.33 0.17
CA VAL A 83 8.60 0.87 0.25
C VAL A 83 9.02 0.34 -1.11
N LEU A 84 10.10 -0.44 -1.14
CA LEU A 84 10.54 -1.18 -2.30
C LEU A 84 10.05 -2.62 -2.16
N LEU A 85 9.13 -3.05 -3.04
CA LEU A 85 8.65 -4.43 -3.13
C LEU A 85 9.23 -5.09 -4.37
N LEU A 86 10.07 -6.11 -4.16
CA LEU A 86 10.72 -6.86 -5.22
C LEU A 86 10.07 -8.25 -5.34
N ASP A 87 9.62 -8.60 -6.53
CA ASP A 87 9.01 -9.89 -6.83
C ASP A 87 10.09 -10.92 -7.20
N ASP A 88 10.51 -11.70 -6.21
CA ASP A 88 11.50 -12.76 -6.38
C ASP A 88 10.96 -14.01 -7.10
N VAL A 89 9.66 -14.06 -7.39
CA VAL A 89 9.04 -15.18 -8.11
C VAL A 89 9.11 -14.99 -9.62
N SER A 90 8.74 -13.79 -10.11
CA SER A 90 8.57 -13.56 -11.54
C SER A 90 9.77 -12.90 -12.22
N VAL A 91 10.57 -12.12 -11.48
CA VAL A 91 11.72 -11.43 -12.08
C VAL A 91 12.83 -12.41 -12.41
N ASP A 92 13.27 -12.44 -13.67
CA ASP A 92 14.36 -13.28 -14.15
C ASP A 92 15.64 -13.07 -13.32
N PRO A 93 16.39 -14.12 -12.94
CA PRO A 93 17.57 -14.01 -12.07
C PRO A 93 18.65 -13.06 -12.59
N PHE A 94 18.88 -13.03 -13.90
CA PHE A 94 19.87 -12.15 -14.50
C PHE A 94 19.42 -10.68 -14.46
N VAL A 95 18.18 -10.43 -14.83
CA VAL A 95 17.54 -9.11 -14.77
C VAL A 95 17.44 -8.62 -13.33
N ARG A 96 17.12 -9.54 -12.40
CA ARG A 96 17.10 -9.27 -10.96
C ARG A 96 18.44 -8.75 -10.46
N GLY A 97 19.55 -9.40 -10.84
CA GLY A 97 20.91 -8.95 -10.49
C GLY A 97 21.18 -7.51 -10.94
N GLN A 98 20.85 -7.17 -12.19
CA GLN A 98 21.02 -5.82 -12.72
C GLN A 98 20.12 -4.79 -12.01
N LEU A 99 18.87 -5.15 -11.72
CA LEU A 99 17.93 -4.30 -10.99
C LEU A 99 18.47 -3.98 -9.59
N PHE A 100 18.95 -4.97 -8.85
CA PHE A 100 19.56 -4.77 -7.52
C PHE A 100 20.80 -3.87 -7.57
N ASP A 101 21.66 -4.04 -8.57
CA ASP A 101 22.82 -3.16 -8.76
C ASP A 101 22.42 -1.71 -9.02
N SER A 102 21.39 -1.52 -9.82
CA SER A 102 20.88 -0.18 -10.12
C SER A 102 20.16 0.45 -8.92
N ILE A 103 19.36 -0.30 -8.16
CA ILE A 103 18.75 0.16 -6.90
C ILE A 103 19.84 0.56 -5.90
N SER A 104 20.89 -0.25 -5.79
CA SER A 104 22.05 0.04 -4.92
C SER A 104 22.75 1.35 -5.25
N LYS A 105 22.81 1.74 -6.52
CA LYS A 105 23.37 3.03 -6.95
C LYS A 105 22.41 4.19 -6.74
N ALA A 106 21.10 3.93 -6.87
CA ALA A 106 20.07 4.96 -6.83
C ALA A 106 19.68 5.36 -5.39
N VAL A 107 19.55 4.38 -4.48
CA VAL A 107 19.12 4.64 -3.08
C VAL A 107 19.95 5.73 -2.38
N PRO A 108 21.30 5.71 -2.43
CA PRO A 108 22.10 6.77 -1.79
C PRO A 108 21.89 8.18 -2.36
N LYS A 109 21.42 8.28 -3.62
CA LYS A 109 21.15 9.57 -4.27
C LYS A 109 19.74 10.07 -4.00
N MET A 110 18.78 9.15 -3.81
CA MET A 110 17.36 9.46 -3.68
C MET A 110 16.93 9.72 -2.23
N VAL A 111 17.63 9.14 -1.25
CA VAL A 111 17.24 9.19 0.16
C VAL A 111 17.87 10.40 0.83
N GLU A 112 17.04 11.35 1.22
CA GLU A 112 17.43 12.58 1.90
C GLU A 112 17.24 12.48 3.42
N PRO A 113 17.87 13.38 4.21
CA PRO A 113 17.69 13.39 5.66
C PRO A 113 16.21 13.54 6.07
N GLY A 114 15.73 12.57 6.82
CA GLY A 114 14.34 12.47 7.28
C GLY A 114 13.49 11.50 6.47
N ASP A 115 13.95 11.05 5.29
CA ASP A 115 13.28 9.99 4.55
C ASP A 115 13.50 8.63 5.22
N GLU A 116 12.56 7.72 5.03
CA GLU A 116 12.66 6.35 5.49
C GLU A 116 12.35 5.38 4.34
N VAL A 117 13.17 4.34 4.23
CA VAL A 117 13.03 3.30 3.21
C VAL A 117 12.82 1.95 3.89
N MET A 118 11.86 1.17 3.38
CA MET A 118 11.65 -0.24 3.71
C MET A 118 11.96 -1.08 2.48
N LEU A 119 12.68 -2.20 2.67
CA LEU A 119 12.86 -3.22 1.64
C LEU A 119 11.99 -4.43 1.98
N ALA A 120 11.15 -4.84 1.05
CA ALA A 120 10.32 -6.03 1.12
C ALA A 120 10.52 -6.88 -0.14
N THR A 121 10.43 -8.19 0.00
CA THR A 121 10.48 -9.13 -1.11
C THR A 121 9.30 -10.10 -1.07
N TRP A 122 8.91 -10.58 -2.24
CA TRP A 122 7.88 -11.58 -2.44
C TRP A 122 8.46 -12.84 -3.04
N SER A 123 8.42 -13.94 -2.30
CA SER A 123 8.87 -15.27 -2.76
C SER A 123 7.78 -16.34 -2.59
N GLY A 124 6.50 -15.96 -2.85
CA GLY A 124 5.31 -16.74 -2.50
C GLY A 124 4.72 -16.31 -1.16
N THR A 125 5.52 -15.70 -0.29
CA THR A 125 5.13 -15.00 0.93
C THR A 125 5.84 -13.66 1.00
N LEU A 126 5.28 -12.72 1.76
CA LEU A 126 5.88 -11.40 1.97
C LEU A 126 6.97 -11.49 3.04
N HIS A 127 8.14 -10.95 2.73
CA HIS A 127 9.25 -10.83 3.69
C HIS A 127 9.69 -9.38 3.82
N ILE A 128 9.72 -8.86 5.04
CA ILE A 128 10.30 -7.55 5.33
C ILE A 128 11.80 -7.76 5.56
N ARG A 129 12.61 -7.40 4.56
CA ARG A 129 14.08 -7.55 4.61
C ARG A 129 14.74 -6.46 5.43
N GLN A 130 14.23 -5.23 5.31
CA GLN A 130 14.65 -4.09 6.09
C GLN A 130 13.39 -3.28 6.45
N PRO A 131 13.01 -3.19 7.74
CA PRO A 131 11.97 -2.27 8.20
C PRO A 131 12.35 -0.82 7.90
N PHE A 132 11.39 0.10 8.02
CA PHE A 132 11.64 1.52 7.78
C PHE A 132 12.86 2.03 8.52
N THR A 133 13.78 2.66 7.77
CA THR A 133 14.99 3.27 8.29
C THR A 133 15.45 4.42 7.40
N GLY A 134 16.01 5.47 8.01
CA GLY A 134 16.76 6.51 7.32
C GLY A 134 18.25 6.17 7.15
N ASP A 135 18.71 5.03 7.71
CA ASP A 135 20.09 4.58 7.54
C ASP A 135 20.27 3.92 6.16
N VAL A 136 20.76 4.69 5.21
CA VAL A 136 21.09 4.24 3.85
C VAL A 136 22.01 3.02 3.86
N LYS A 137 22.97 2.92 4.82
CA LYS A 137 23.88 1.77 4.90
C LYS A 137 23.15 0.48 5.27
N ALA A 138 22.16 0.56 6.17
CA ALA A 138 21.33 -0.58 6.53
C ALA A 138 20.49 -1.06 5.33
N VAL A 139 19.91 -0.13 4.56
CA VAL A 139 19.18 -0.46 3.32
C VAL A 139 20.09 -1.12 2.30
N MET A 140 21.27 -0.56 2.06
CA MET A 140 22.27 -1.10 1.13
C MET A 140 22.72 -2.51 1.52
N LYS A 141 22.93 -2.75 2.81
CA LYS A 141 23.28 -4.07 3.34
C LYS A 141 22.16 -5.09 3.06
N ALA A 142 20.91 -4.72 3.34
CA ALA A 142 19.76 -5.59 3.09
C ALA A 142 19.58 -5.91 1.59
N ILE A 143 19.80 -4.94 0.70
CA ILE A 143 19.79 -5.14 -0.75
C ILE A 143 20.88 -6.14 -1.17
N ALA A 144 22.11 -5.99 -0.67
CA ALA A 144 23.20 -6.90 -0.98
C ALA A 144 22.93 -8.33 -0.49
N GLU A 145 22.45 -8.49 0.75
CA GLU A 145 22.08 -9.78 1.32
C GLU A 145 20.96 -10.47 0.54
N ASP A 146 19.96 -9.72 0.08
CA ASP A 146 18.86 -10.29 -0.67
C ASP A 146 19.25 -10.63 -2.11
N LYS A 147 20.16 -9.85 -2.72
CA LYS A 147 20.73 -10.16 -4.03
C LYS A 147 21.39 -11.54 -4.02
N GLU A 148 22.15 -11.89 -2.98
CA GLU A 148 22.83 -13.18 -2.82
C GLU A 148 21.87 -14.37 -2.61
N ARG A 149 20.65 -14.13 -2.11
CA ARG A 149 19.65 -15.20 -1.92
C ARG A 149 19.12 -15.78 -3.21
N GLY A 150 19.14 -15.00 -4.30
CA GLY A 150 18.59 -15.39 -5.58
C GLY A 150 17.05 -15.38 -5.62
N GLY A 151 16.49 -15.61 -6.79
CA GLY A 151 15.02 -15.66 -7.03
C GLY A 151 14.70 -15.86 -8.50
N GLY A 152 13.42 -15.96 -8.86
CA GLY A 152 12.92 -15.94 -10.24
C GLY A 152 12.96 -17.27 -11.01
N LEU A 153 13.67 -18.27 -10.52
CA LEU A 153 13.83 -19.56 -11.23
C LEU A 153 12.52 -20.35 -11.33
N GLN A 154 11.67 -20.29 -10.33
CA GLN A 154 10.46 -21.12 -10.26
C GLN A 154 9.43 -20.74 -11.31
N TYR A 155 9.20 -19.45 -11.53
CA TYR A 155 8.24 -18.99 -12.55
C TYR A 155 8.67 -19.43 -13.95
N MET A 156 9.94 -19.23 -14.31
CA MET A 156 10.50 -19.64 -15.59
C MET A 156 10.45 -21.15 -15.78
N SER A 157 10.82 -21.91 -14.75
CA SER A 157 10.77 -23.38 -14.75
C SER A 157 9.34 -23.89 -14.98
N ASN A 158 8.36 -23.37 -14.25
CA ASN A 158 6.97 -23.74 -14.36
C ASN A 158 6.40 -23.38 -15.74
N THR A 159 6.77 -22.20 -16.28
CA THR A 159 6.35 -21.78 -17.63
C THR A 159 6.92 -22.69 -18.69
N ARG A 160 8.21 -23.05 -18.59
CA ARG A 160 8.85 -23.99 -19.52
C ARG A 160 8.20 -25.37 -19.45
N ALA A 161 7.95 -25.91 -18.27
CA ALA A 161 7.27 -27.19 -18.08
C ALA A 161 5.88 -27.19 -18.70
N ALA A 162 5.11 -26.10 -18.54
CA ALA A 162 3.79 -25.96 -19.14
C ALA A 162 3.86 -25.96 -20.67
N ILE A 163 4.81 -25.25 -21.25
CA ILE A 163 5.04 -25.20 -22.70
C ILE A 163 5.46 -26.59 -23.24
N ASP A 164 6.40 -27.24 -22.57
CA ASP A 164 6.91 -28.55 -22.97
C ASP A 164 5.79 -29.62 -22.95
N GLU A 165 4.90 -29.55 -21.98
CA GLU A 165 3.76 -30.46 -21.90
C GLU A 165 2.69 -30.16 -22.97
N ILE A 166 2.40 -28.89 -23.28
CA ILE A 166 1.54 -28.51 -24.40
C ILE A 166 2.13 -29.00 -25.74
N ASN A 167 3.45 -29.08 -25.83
CA ASN A 167 4.17 -29.54 -27.03
C ASN A 167 4.42 -31.05 -27.07
N GLY A 168 4.15 -31.76 -25.97
CA GLY A 168 4.53 -33.15 -25.79
C GLY A 168 3.89 -34.14 -26.78
N PRO A 169 4.52 -35.31 -26.99
CA PRO A 169 4.10 -36.32 -27.99
C PRO A 169 2.76 -36.98 -27.67
N MET A 170 2.27 -36.93 -26.42
CA MET A 170 0.95 -37.46 -26.06
C MET A 170 -0.19 -36.70 -26.73
N ILE A 171 0.02 -35.44 -27.04
CA ILE A 171 -0.98 -34.54 -27.63
C ILE A 171 -0.90 -34.61 -29.17
N SER A 172 0.28 -34.91 -29.74
CA SER A 172 0.52 -34.95 -31.17
C SER A 172 -0.01 -36.21 -31.87
N ARG A 173 -0.39 -37.25 -31.15
CA ARG A 173 -0.77 -38.55 -31.72
C ARG A 173 -2.26 -38.88 -31.73
N GLY A 174 -3.14 -37.99 -31.28
CA GLY A 174 -4.56 -38.27 -31.24
C GLY A 174 -5.48 -37.08 -31.36
N SER A 175 -6.39 -37.14 -32.30
CA SER A 175 -7.49 -36.18 -32.49
C SER A 175 -8.70 -36.47 -31.56
N GLY A 176 -8.49 -37.12 -30.44
CA GLY A 176 -9.57 -37.57 -29.57
C GLY A 176 -10.04 -36.52 -28.58
N SER A 177 -11.33 -36.44 -28.32
CA SER A 177 -11.97 -35.54 -27.35
C SER A 177 -11.39 -35.66 -25.92
N ARG A 178 -10.91 -36.86 -25.53
CA ARG A 178 -10.28 -37.13 -24.23
C ARG A 178 -8.95 -36.37 -24.06
N GLN A 179 -8.11 -36.32 -25.08
CA GLN A 179 -6.79 -35.65 -25.01
C GLN A 179 -6.94 -34.14 -24.95
N THR A 180 -7.89 -33.59 -25.70
CA THR A 180 -8.22 -32.15 -25.62
C THR A 180 -8.71 -31.80 -24.21
N GLU A 181 -9.52 -32.66 -23.58
CA GLU A 181 -10.00 -32.40 -22.22
C GLU A 181 -8.91 -32.54 -21.15
N GLN A 182 -7.96 -33.48 -21.32
CA GLN A 182 -6.79 -33.58 -20.45
C GLN A 182 -5.92 -32.32 -20.53
N LEU A 183 -5.64 -31.82 -21.75
CA LEU A 183 -4.90 -30.58 -21.97
C LEU A 183 -5.63 -29.38 -21.34
N ARG A 184 -6.95 -29.27 -21.54
CA ARG A 184 -7.77 -28.24 -20.89
C ARG A 184 -7.65 -28.27 -19.37
N SER A 185 -7.73 -29.46 -18.77
CA SER A 185 -7.65 -29.62 -17.32
C SER A 185 -6.28 -29.20 -16.77
N MET A 186 -5.23 -29.50 -17.50
CA MET A 186 -3.86 -29.15 -17.16
C MET A 186 -3.62 -27.63 -17.27
N ILE A 187 -4.05 -27.01 -18.36
CA ILE A 187 -3.95 -25.54 -18.52
C ILE A 187 -4.76 -24.83 -17.41
N ARG A 188 -5.96 -25.34 -17.08
CA ARG A 188 -6.74 -24.80 -15.94
C ARG A 188 -5.99 -24.88 -14.63
N MET A 189 -5.28 -25.95 -14.36
CA MET A 189 -4.49 -26.12 -13.14
C MET A 189 -3.42 -25.04 -13.06
N TRP A 190 -2.60 -24.87 -14.09
CA TRP A 190 -1.55 -23.84 -14.13
C TRP A 190 -2.10 -22.42 -14.07
N ALA A 191 -3.17 -22.13 -14.81
CA ALA A 191 -3.82 -20.82 -14.76
C ALA A 191 -4.40 -20.53 -13.37
N SER A 192 -4.96 -21.55 -12.69
CA SER A 192 -5.47 -21.41 -11.32
C SER A 192 -4.35 -21.17 -10.31
N GLU A 193 -3.20 -21.83 -10.47
CA GLU A 193 -2.02 -21.59 -9.65
C GLU A 193 -1.50 -20.15 -9.83
N ARG A 194 -1.35 -19.66 -11.06
CA ARG A 194 -0.94 -18.29 -11.36
C ARG A 194 -1.91 -17.26 -10.77
N LEU A 195 -3.22 -17.49 -10.91
CA LEU A 195 -4.24 -16.64 -10.32
C LEU A 195 -4.12 -16.60 -8.79
N SER A 196 -3.92 -17.75 -8.14
CA SER A 196 -3.74 -17.81 -6.69
C SER A 196 -2.49 -17.07 -6.22
N GLN A 197 -1.38 -17.24 -6.93
CA GLN A 197 -0.13 -16.51 -6.65
C GLN A 197 -0.31 -15.00 -6.81
N GLN A 198 -0.99 -14.56 -7.89
CA GLN A 198 -1.24 -13.14 -8.11
C GLN A 198 -2.18 -12.52 -7.06
N LYS A 199 -3.23 -13.22 -6.67
CA LYS A 199 -4.10 -12.77 -5.55
C LYS A 199 -3.31 -12.59 -4.26
N SER A 200 -2.40 -13.52 -3.97
CA SER A 200 -1.54 -13.45 -2.79
C SER A 200 -0.51 -12.31 -2.89
N PHE A 201 0.05 -12.06 -4.08
CA PHE A 201 0.96 -10.93 -4.34
C PHE A 201 0.26 -9.57 -4.14
N VAL A 202 -0.92 -9.39 -4.72
CA VAL A 202 -1.74 -8.18 -4.54
C VAL A 202 -2.13 -7.99 -3.07
N ALA A 203 -2.46 -9.07 -2.36
CA ALA A 203 -2.72 -9.00 -0.92
C ALA A 203 -1.49 -8.55 -0.11
N ALA A 204 -0.28 -9.02 -0.50
CA ALA A 204 0.97 -8.55 0.10
C ALA A 204 1.22 -7.06 -0.18
N ALA A 205 1.00 -6.59 -1.41
CA ALA A 205 1.08 -5.17 -1.74
C ALA A 205 0.11 -4.32 -0.89
N LYS A 206 -1.13 -4.77 -0.68
CA LYS A 206 -2.10 -4.10 0.21
C LYS A 206 -1.62 -4.01 1.66
N LYS A 207 -0.98 -5.06 2.19
CA LYS A 207 -0.37 -5.03 3.54
C LYS A 207 0.72 -3.94 3.62
N LEU A 208 1.57 -3.82 2.60
CA LEU A 208 2.60 -2.78 2.55
C LEU A 208 2.00 -1.37 2.45
N VAL A 209 0.93 -1.18 1.68
CA VAL A 209 0.18 0.09 1.67
C VAL A 209 -0.32 0.42 3.08
N SER A 210 -0.80 -0.57 3.84
CA SER A 210 -1.25 -0.35 5.22
C SER A 210 -0.12 0.07 6.15
N THR A 211 1.13 -0.39 5.94
CA THR A 211 2.28 0.08 6.74
C THR A 211 2.61 1.55 6.48
N LEU A 212 2.33 2.05 5.27
CA LEU A 212 2.50 3.45 4.88
C LEU A 212 1.36 4.34 5.36
N ALA A 213 0.16 3.79 5.53
CA ALA A 213 -1.08 4.54 5.75
C ALA A 213 -1.05 5.43 7.00
N GLY A 214 -0.45 4.93 8.10
CA GLY A 214 -0.33 5.65 9.38
C GLY A 214 0.84 6.64 9.44
N THR A 215 1.49 6.96 8.32
CA THR A 215 2.64 7.89 8.28
C THR A 215 2.24 9.25 7.72
N GLU A 216 2.92 10.31 8.17
CA GLU A 216 2.80 11.65 7.60
C GLU A 216 3.76 11.81 6.41
N GLY A 217 3.48 12.77 5.51
CA GLY A 217 4.32 13.07 4.36
C GLY A 217 4.01 12.22 3.12
N ARG A 218 4.91 12.27 2.14
CA ARG A 218 4.72 11.55 0.88
C ARG A 218 5.00 10.07 1.04
N LYS A 219 4.10 9.25 0.54
CA LYS A 219 4.12 7.79 0.69
C LYS A 219 4.14 7.11 -0.67
N VAL A 220 5.12 6.25 -0.89
CA VAL A 220 5.34 5.62 -2.18
C VAL A 220 5.58 4.13 -1.99
N LEU A 221 4.86 3.31 -2.76
CA LEU A 221 5.14 1.89 -2.94
C LEU A 221 5.69 1.67 -4.34
N VAL A 222 6.93 1.21 -4.45
CA VAL A 222 7.56 0.83 -5.72
C VAL A 222 7.48 -0.68 -5.87
N ILE A 223 6.78 -1.15 -6.90
CA ILE A 223 6.65 -2.58 -7.21
C ILE A 223 7.55 -2.92 -8.40
N ALA A 224 8.56 -3.76 -8.18
CA ALA A 224 9.36 -4.33 -9.26
C ALA A 224 8.93 -5.78 -9.50
N THR A 225 8.27 -6.03 -10.63
CA THR A 225 7.71 -7.34 -10.98
C THR A 225 7.73 -7.56 -12.49
N SER A 226 7.90 -8.79 -12.92
CA SER A 226 7.75 -9.20 -14.32
C SER A 226 6.40 -9.84 -14.62
N TYR A 227 5.53 -10.03 -13.62
CA TYR A 227 4.24 -10.67 -13.81
C TYR A 227 3.17 -10.12 -12.85
N MET A 228 2.32 -9.26 -13.37
CA MET A 228 1.14 -8.74 -12.66
C MET A 228 0.00 -8.48 -13.67
N PRO A 229 -0.46 -9.53 -14.37
CA PRO A 229 -1.42 -9.36 -15.45
C PRO A 229 -2.85 -9.12 -14.98
N MET A 230 -3.68 -8.54 -15.86
CA MET A 230 -5.13 -8.46 -15.67
C MET A 230 -5.79 -9.84 -15.68
N GLU A 231 -5.31 -10.75 -16.55
CA GLU A 231 -5.84 -12.11 -16.71
C GLU A 231 -4.72 -13.15 -16.56
N PRO A 232 -4.35 -13.56 -15.32
CA PRO A 232 -3.30 -14.55 -15.08
C PRO A 232 -3.58 -15.87 -15.78
N GLY A 233 -2.59 -16.39 -16.52
CA GLY A 233 -2.67 -17.65 -17.25
C GLY A 233 -3.33 -17.55 -18.63
N SER A 234 -3.85 -16.37 -19.04
CA SER A 234 -4.42 -16.18 -20.37
C SER A 234 -3.42 -16.49 -21.49
N GLU A 235 -2.15 -16.19 -21.26
CA GLU A 235 -1.06 -16.48 -22.19
C GLU A 235 -0.89 -17.99 -22.48
N LEU A 236 -1.16 -18.85 -21.51
CA LEU A 236 -1.11 -20.31 -21.69
C LEU A 236 -2.26 -20.82 -22.57
N TYR A 237 -3.46 -20.26 -22.39
CA TYR A 237 -4.61 -20.58 -23.25
C TYR A 237 -4.37 -20.15 -24.68
N GLU A 238 -3.85 -18.95 -24.87
CA GLU A 238 -3.54 -18.42 -26.21
C GLU A 238 -2.42 -19.22 -26.89
N TYR A 239 -1.37 -19.59 -26.13
CA TYR A 239 -0.33 -20.46 -26.66
C TYR A 239 -0.89 -21.82 -27.10
N ALA A 240 -1.67 -22.46 -26.25
CA ALA A 240 -2.29 -23.74 -26.58
C ALA A 240 -3.25 -23.64 -27.76
N ALA A 241 -3.98 -22.53 -27.89
CA ALA A 241 -4.94 -22.31 -28.98
C ALA A 241 -4.27 -22.17 -30.34
N THR A 242 -3.01 -21.75 -30.41
CA THR A 242 -2.27 -21.76 -31.72
C THR A 242 -2.14 -23.16 -32.29
N LYS A 243 -2.11 -24.19 -31.41
CA LYS A 243 -2.00 -25.61 -31.79
C LYS A 243 -3.34 -26.33 -31.76
N TYR A 244 -4.19 -25.95 -30.83
CA TYR A 244 -5.48 -26.58 -30.56
C TYR A 244 -6.59 -25.52 -30.49
N PRO A 245 -7.10 -25.01 -31.63
CA PRO A 245 -8.07 -23.90 -31.67
C PRO A 245 -9.33 -24.12 -30.81
N SER A 246 -9.73 -25.38 -30.63
CA SER A 246 -10.88 -25.74 -29.78
C SER A 246 -10.71 -25.41 -28.28
N ILE A 247 -9.50 -25.05 -27.86
CA ILE A 247 -9.20 -24.67 -26.45
C ILE A 247 -9.68 -23.25 -26.13
N LEU A 248 -9.72 -22.33 -27.11
CA LEU A 248 -10.18 -20.94 -26.94
C LEU A 248 -11.64 -20.83 -26.42
N SER A 249 -12.49 -21.82 -26.68
CA SER A 249 -13.89 -21.79 -26.23
C SER A 249 -14.09 -21.86 -24.71
N VAL A 250 -13.00 -21.94 -23.94
CA VAL A 250 -13.01 -22.08 -22.47
C VAL A 250 -12.34 -20.89 -21.79
N ARG A 251 -12.48 -19.70 -22.35
CA ARG A 251 -11.99 -18.46 -21.70
C ARG A 251 -12.68 -18.29 -20.35
N ARG A 252 -11.89 -18.23 -19.26
CA ARG A 252 -12.44 -18.18 -17.90
C ARG A 252 -12.72 -16.73 -17.52
N ALA A 253 -13.98 -16.41 -17.27
CA ALA A 253 -14.37 -15.18 -16.58
C ALA A 253 -13.77 -15.08 -15.16
N ASP A 254 -13.33 -16.22 -14.58
CA ASP A 254 -12.83 -16.32 -13.22
C ASP A 254 -11.37 -15.88 -13.03
N ALA A 255 -10.62 -15.64 -14.14
CA ALA A 255 -9.21 -15.24 -14.11
C ALA A 255 -9.00 -13.72 -14.11
N ASP A 256 -10.07 -12.94 -14.10
CA ASP A 256 -10.01 -11.47 -14.12
C ASP A 256 -9.58 -10.93 -12.75
N MET A 257 -8.48 -10.17 -12.74
CA MET A 257 -7.89 -9.51 -11.56
C MET A 257 -8.28 -8.03 -11.45
N THR A 258 -9.19 -7.55 -12.30
CA THR A 258 -9.59 -6.12 -12.31
C THR A 258 -10.09 -5.67 -10.95
N ALA A 259 -10.89 -6.50 -10.27
CA ALA A 259 -11.43 -6.17 -8.95
C ALA A 259 -10.32 -6.09 -7.88
N GLU A 260 -9.35 -7.01 -7.88
CA GLU A 260 -8.23 -7.03 -6.95
C GLU A 260 -7.27 -5.84 -7.17
N HIS A 261 -6.98 -5.49 -8.43
CA HIS A 261 -6.16 -4.32 -8.75
C HIS A 261 -6.87 -3.01 -8.40
N GLN A 262 -8.17 -2.91 -8.68
CA GLN A 262 -8.97 -1.75 -8.29
C GLN A 262 -9.05 -1.60 -6.77
N ASP A 263 -9.18 -2.71 -6.04
CA ASP A 263 -9.18 -2.69 -4.57
C ASP A 263 -7.81 -2.25 -4.01
N LEU A 264 -6.69 -2.71 -4.59
CA LEU A 264 -5.36 -2.21 -4.24
C LEU A 264 -5.24 -0.70 -4.49
N ALA A 265 -5.71 -0.21 -5.64
CA ALA A 265 -5.72 1.21 -5.95
C ALA A 265 -6.59 2.02 -4.97
N ASN A 266 -7.77 1.51 -4.60
CA ASN A 266 -8.65 2.15 -3.64
C ASN A 266 -8.03 2.24 -2.24
N VAL A 267 -7.39 1.16 -1.77
CA VAL A 267 -6.67 1.14 -0.49
C VAL A 267 -5.49 2.12 -0.51
N ALA A 268 -4.73 2.17 -1.60
CA ALA A 268 -3.62 3.12 -1.79
C ALA A 268 -4.12 4.57 -1.76
N ASN A 269 -5.17 4.88 -2.52
CA ASN A 269 -5.77 6.21 -2.58
C ASN A 269 -6.35 6.67 -1.24
N ALA A 270 -7.04 5.78 -0.51
CA ALA A 270 -7.54 6.06 0.83
C ALA A 270 -6.40 6.37 1.82
N SER A 271 -5.22 5.79 1.61
CA SER A 271 -4.04 5.96 2.44
C SER A 271 -3.11 7.10 1.97
N GLY A 272 -3.40 7.70 0.82
CA GLY A 272 -2.53 8.70 0.18
C GLY A 272 -1.18 8.12 -0.25
N VAL A 273 -1.17 6.86 -0.70
CA VAL A 273 0.01 6.16 -1.20
C VAL A 273 -0.02 6.17 -2.72
N SER A 274 1.03 6.65 -3.38
CA SER A 274 1.23 6.44 -4.80
C SER A 274 1.91 5.09 -5.04
N ILE A 275 1.51 4.40 -6.12
CA ILE A 275 2.13 3.14 -6.52
C ILE A 275 2.86 3.36 -7.83
N ASP A 276 4.18 3.25 -7.75
CA ASP A 276 5.05 3.23 -8.91
C ASP A 276 5.44 1.79 -9.25
N SER A 277 5.72 1.50 -10.51
CA SER A 277 6.11 0.16 -10.91
C SER A 277 7.28 0.14 -11.87
N ILE A 278 8.11 -0.89 -11.74
CA ILE A 278 9.21 -1.19 -12.64
C ILE A 278 8.96 -2.58 -13.22
N TYR A 279 8.67 -2.62 -14.51
CA TYR A 279 8.52 -3.86 -15.25
C TYR A 279 9.75 -4.08 -16.14
N PRO A 280 10.68 -4.97 -15.73
CA PRO A 280 11.85 -5.29 -16.52
C PRO A 280 11.51 -5.87 -17.88
N ASN A 281 12.24 -5.50 -18.92
CA ASN A 281 12.15 -6.17 -20.19
C ASN A 281 12.84 -7.54 -20.11
N LEU A 282 12.10 -8.58 -20.42
CA LEU A 282 12.60 -9.96 -20.52
C LEU A 282 13.27 -10.23 -21.88
N ASP A 283 13.92 -9.24 -22.47
CA ASP A 283 14.71 -9.49 -23.67
C ASP A 283 15.91 -10.37 -23.27
N LEU A 284 15.68 -11.65 -23.38
CA LEU A 284 16.61 -12.73 -22.95
C LEU A 284 17.86 -12.80 -23.83
N GLY A 285 18.37 -11.68 -24.37
CA GLY A 285 19.71 -11.64 -25.00
C GLY A 285 20.09 -12.84 -25.91
N ILE A 286 19.11 -13.56 -26.44
CA ILE A 286 19.29 -14.67 -27.35
C ILE A 286 19.52 -14.06 -28.74
N GLU A 287 20.49 -13.19 -28.83
CA GLU A 287 21.13 -12.85 -30.08
C GLU A 287 21.98 -14.05 -30.47
N GLY A 288 21.48 -14.89 -31.33
CA GLY A 288 22.34 -15.70 -32.15
C GLY A 288 22.04 -17.17 -32.32
N SER A 289 21.19 -17.85 -31.58
CA SER A 289 21.06 -19.30 -31.79
C SER A 289 19.68 -19.85 -32.14
N GLU A 290 18.60 -19.07 -32.08
CA GLU A 290 17.29 -19.58 -32.46
C GLU A 290 16.46 -18.58 -33.27
N ARG A 291 16.83 -18.37 -34.52
CA ARG A 291 15.95 -17.77 -35.56
C ARG A 291 14.68 -18.59 -35.84
N MET A 292 14.41 -19.59 -35.03
CA MET A 292 13.17 -20.39 -35.04
C MET A 292 12.49 -20.39 -33.66
N MET A 293 12.37 -19.24 -32.99
CA MET A 293 11.33 -19.13 -31.99
C MET A 293 9.99 -19.26 -32.74
N ASP A 294 9.28 -20.34 -32.45
CA ASP A 294 7.93 -20.60 -32.92
C ASP A 294 7.09 -19.33 -32.71
N ASP A 295 6.43 -18.84 -33.75
CA ASP A 295 5.53 -17.66 -33.68
C ASP A 295 4.58 -17.69 -32.49
N SER A 296 4.26 -18.87 -32.02
CA SER A 296 3.43 -19.13 -30.83
C SER A 296 4.05 -18.66 -29.53
N ARG A 297 5.37 -18.83 -29.30
CA ARG A 297 6.08 -18.34 -28.11
C ARG A 297 6.16 -16.83 -28.09
N ASN A 298 6.47 -16.23 -29.24
CA ASN A 298 6.48 -14.77 -29.39
C ASN A 298 5.10 -14.18 -29.08
N ARG A 299 4.03 -14.83 -29.54
CA ARG A 299 2.65 -14.43 -29.26
C ARG A 299 2.32 -14.54 -27.77
N MET A 300 2.72 -15.64 -27.11
CA MET A 300 2.54 -15.82 -25.65
C MET A 300 3.22 -14.70 -24.86
N THR A 301 4.50 -14.44 -25.15
CA THR A 301 5.27 -13.37 -24.51
C THR A 301 4.64 -12.00 -24.78
N PHE A 302 4.19 -11.74 -26.00
CA PHE A 302 3.50 -10.48 -26.32
C PHE A 302 2.23 -10.27 -25.49
N ILE A 303 1.42 -11.31 -25.32
CA ILE A 303 0.18 -11.26 -24.53
C ILE A 303 0.50 -11.03 -23.04
N GLU A 304 1.47 -11.75 -22.49
CA GLU A 304 1.94 -11.59 -21.11
C GLU A 304 2.42 -10.15 -20.85
N VAL A 305 3.25 -9.64 -21.76
CA VAL A 305 3.79 -8.28 -21.71
C VAL A 305 2.69 -7.24 -21.79
N ALA A 306 1.79 -7.36 -22.76
CA ALA A 306 0.69 -6.42 -22.94
C ALA A 306 -0.25 -6.40 -21.72
N ASN A 307 -0.59 -7.58 -21.22
CA ASN A 307 -1.50 -7.79 -20.10
C ASN A 307 -0.91 -7.23 -18.78
N THR A 308 0.37 -7.52 -18.49
CA THR A 308 1.07 -6.99 -17.31
C THR A 308 1.30 -5.48 -17.42
N SER A 309 1.72 -4.98 -18.59
CA SER A 309 1.92 -3.54 -18.80
C SER A 309 0.63 -2.75 -18.63
N ALA A 310 -0.50 -3.27 -19.12
CA ALA A 310 -1.80 -2.63 -18.94
C ALA A 310 -2.16 -2.50 -17.47
N ALA A 311 -2.07 -3.59 -16.70
CA ALA A 311 -2.37 -3.60 -15.27
C ALA A 311 -1.51 -2.63 -14.47
N LEU A 312 -0.20 -2.62 -14.71
CA LEU A 312 0.74 -1.74 -14.02
C LEU A 312 0.50 -0.26 -14.38
N ASN A 313 0.21 0.05 -15.65
CA ASN A 313 -0.14 1.41 -16.05
C ASN A 313 -1.45 1.89 -15.43
N ASP A 314 -2.49 1.04 -15.40
CA ASP A 314 -3.77 1.39 -14.79
C ASP A 314 -3.63 1.61 -13.29
N LEU A 315 -2.87 0.76 -12.59
CA LEU A 315 -2.62 0.90 -11.16
C LEU A 315 -1.84 2.18 -10.83
N ALA A 316 -0.74 2.46 -11.56
CA ALA A 316 0.05 3.67 -11.38
C ALA A 316 -0.80 4.92 -11.65
N LYS A 317 -1.53 4.95 -12.76
CA LYS A 317 -2.42 6.06 -13.12
C LYS A 317 -3.49 6.30 -12.06
N ALA A 318 -4.15 5.25 -11.58
CA ALA A 318 -5.20 5.36 -10.56
C ALA A 318 -4.68 5.95 -9.24
N THR A 319 -3.41 5.70 -8.88
CA THR A 319 -2.81 6.09 -7.60
C THR A 319 -1.91 7.32 -7.68
N GLY A 320 -1.73 7.91 -8.88
CA GLY A 320 -0.85 9.06 -9.08
C GLY A 320 0.64 8.72 -9.08
N GLY A 321 0.98 7.47 -9.40
CA GLY A 321 2.34 7.01 -9.63
C GLY A 321 2.69 6.92 -11.12
N THR A 322 3.82 6.30 -11.41
CA THR A 322 4.35 6.08 -12.76
C THR A 322 4.68 4.61 -12.98
N ALA A 323 4.25 4.05 -14.10
CA ALA A 323 4.66 2.72 -14.53
C ALA A 323 5.81 2.83 -15.55
N PHE A 324 6.95 2.27 -15.20
CA PHE A 324 8.09 2.10 -16.10
C PHE A 324 8.04 0.68 -16.66
N THR A 325 7.51 0.55 -17.87
CA THR A 325 7.32 -0.75 -18.51
C THR A 325 8.40 -1.02 -19.55
N GLN A 326 8.74 -2.30 -19.76
CA GLN A 326 9.75 -2.74 -20.72
C GLN A 326 11.13 -2.13 -20.47
N VAL A 327 11.52 -2.04 -19.18
CA VAL A 327 12.77 -1.37 -18.76
C VAL A 327 13.98 -2.22 -19.14
N ARG A 328 14.91 -1.63 -19.87
CA ARG A 328 16.24 -2.19 -20.18
C ARG A 328 17.36 -1.47 -19.43
N GLU A 329 17.21 -0.15 -19.24
CA GLU A 329 18.19 0.73 -18.61
C GLU A 329 17.69 1.18 -17.23
N PHE A 330 17.92 0.33 -16.22
CA PHE A 330 17.42 0.59 -14.85
C PHE A 330 17.98 1.87 -14.24
N ASP A 331 19.28 2.17 -14.46
CA ASP A 331 19.90 3.37 -13.92
C ASP A 331 19.15 4.64 -14.37
N LYS A 332 18.79 4.75 -15.67
CA LYS A 332 18.01 5.90 -16.19
C LYS A 332 16.60 6.00 -15.63
N VAL A 333 15.94 4.85 -15.44
CA VAL A 333 14.59 4.81 -14.87
C VAL A 333 14.61 5.23 -13.41
N LEU A 334 15.58 4.74 -12.64
CA LEU A 334 15.72 5.08 -11.23
C LEU A 334 16.16 6.54 -11.02
N ASP A 335 17.02 7.09 -11.87
CA ASP A 335 17.36 8.52 -11.84
C ASP A 335 16.11 9.36 -12.11
N ARG A 336 15.29 9.05 -13.15
CA ARG A 336 14.02 9.73 -13.43
C ARG A 336 13.01 9.58 -12.29
N PHE A 337 12.93 8.42 -11.69
CA PHE A 337 12.09 8.18 -10.52
C PHE A 337 12.52 9.08 -9.35
N GLY A 338 13.83 9.20 -9.10
CA GLY A 338 14.38 10.13 -8.11
C GLY A 338 13.96 11.57 -8.37
N GLU A 339 14.06 12.06 -9.61
CA GLU A 339 13.63 13.40 -10.01
C GLU A 339 12.13 13.63 -9.74
N GLN A 340 11.26 12.67 -10.06
CA GLN A 340 9.81 12.75 -9.80
C GLN A 340 9.47 12.72 -8.31
N LEU A 341 10.28 12.06 -7.51
CA LEU A 341 10.15 12.08 -6.06
C LEU A 341 10.61 13.40 -5.44
N ALA A 342 11.58 14.06 -6.05
CA ALA A 342 12.20 15.28 -5.55
C ALA A 342 11.32 16.53 -5.71
N SER A 343 10.44 16.54 -6.72
CA SER A 343 9.63 17.71 -7.07
C SER A 343 8.16 17.36 -7.31
N TYR A 344 7.27 18.06 -6.62
CA TYR A 344 5.81 17.92 -6.80
C TYR A 344 5.06 19.11 -6.21
N TYR A 345 3.80 19.25 -6.61
CA TYR A 345 2.84 20.20 -6.04
C TYR A 345 1.90 19.49 -5.08
N SER A 346 1.55 20.12 -3.97
CA SER A 346 0.53 19.62 -3.05
C SER A 346 -0.65 20.59 -3.06
N LEU A 347 -1.83 20.07 -3.46
CA LEU A 347 -3.07 20.83 -3.56
C LEU A 347 -4.00 20.41 -2.44
N GLY A 348 -4.23 21.29 -1.46
CA GLY A 348 -5.17 21.05 -0.37
C GLY A 348 -6.53 21.67 -0.69
N TYR A 349 -7.60 20.90 -0.47
CA TYR A 349 -8.97 21.39 -0.60
C TYR A 349 -9.86 20.79 0.50
N ARG A 350 -11.00 21.43 0.74
CA ARG A 350 -12.01 20.93 1.69
C ARG A 350 -13.00 20.07 0.93
N SER A 351 -12.89 18.74 1.07
CA SER A 351 -13.86 17.84 0.46
C SER A 351 -15.24 18.03 1.11
N PRO A 352 -16.30 18.25 0.31
CA PRO A 352 -17.66 18.33 0.83
C PRO A 352 -18.22 16.97 1.23
N SER A 353 -17.52 15.88 0.90
CA SER A 353 -18.01 14.52 1.02
C SER A 353 -17.42 13.81 2.23
N ALA A 354 -18.28 13.27 3.09
CA ALA A 354 -17.86 12.59 4.33
C ALA A 354 -17.71 11.07 4.18
N LYS A 355 -18.26 10.46 3.13
CA LYS A 355 -18.29 8.99 2.92
C LYS A 355 -18.26 8.65 1.44
N GLY A 356 -17.76 7.45 1.14
CA GLY A 356 -17.70 6.91 -0.22
C GLY A 356 -16.38 7.23 -0.92
N THR A 357 -16.22 6.69 -2.12
CA THR A 357 -15.07 6.98 -2.99
C THR A 357 -15.46 8.05 -4.00
N HIS A 358 -14.65 9.11 -4.09
CA HIS A 358 -14.88 10.27 -4.94
C HIS A 358 -13.83 10.34 -6.02
N ALA A 359 -14.25 10.60 -7.25
CA ALA A 359 -13.34 10.78 -8.38
C ALA A 359 -12.62 12.13 -8.26
N ILE A 360 -11.30 12.10 -8.35
CA ILE A 360 -10.43 13.29 -8.35
C ILE A 360 -9.85 13.48 -9.75
N ARG A 361 -9.80 14.71 -10.20
CA ARG A 361 -9.12 15.08 -11.43
C ARG A 361 -8.43 16.41 -11.27
N VAL A 362 -7.13 16.44 -11.57
CA VAL A 362 -6.35 17.67 -11.63
C VAL A 362 -5.99 17.97 -13.08
N GLN A 363 -6.12 19.22 -13.47
CA GLN A 363 -5.82 19.72 -14.81
C GLN A 363 -5.09 21.07 -14.71
N LEU A 364 -4.31 21.40 -15.74
CA LEU A 364 -3.79 22.75 -15.92
C LEU A 364 -4.73 23.56 -16.81
N LYS A 365 -4.90 24.84 -16.50
CA LYS A 365 -5.66 25.80 -17.33
C LYS A 365 -4.93 26.13 -18.64
N SER A 366 -3.62 26.15 -18.54
CA SER A 366 -2.70 26.42 -19.65
C SER A 366 -1.74 25.25 -19.81
N HIS A 367 -0.94 25.23 -20.88
CA HIS A 367 0.08 24.20 -21.13
C HIS A 367 -0.49 22.79 -21.36
N PRO A 368 -1.27 22.58 -22.45
CA PRO A 368 -1.87 21.29 -22.79
C PRO A 368 -0.84 20.20 -23.14
N ASP A 369 0.42 20.60 -23.32
CA ASP A 369 1.57 19.75 -23.60
C ASP A 369 2.25 19.20 -22.34
N TYR A 370 1.90 19.71 -21.16
CA TYR A 370 2.39 19.18 -19.91
C TYR A 370 1.56 17.97 -19.45
N LYS A 371 2.25 16.96 -18.93
CA LYS A 371 1.61 15.79 -18.34
C LYS A 371 1.38 16.03 -16.85
N VAL A 372 0.14 15.85 -16.42
CA VAL A 372 -0.27 15.94 -15.02
C VAL A 372 -0.54 14.55 -14.48
N VAL A 373 0.13 14.18 -13.41
CA VAL A 373 -0.02 12.88 -12.71
C VAL A 373 -0.47 13.15 -11.30
N SER A 374 -1.62 12.61 -10.91
CA SER A 374 -2.19 12.66 -9.57
C SER A 374 -3.10 11.46 -9.36
N ARG A 375 -3.42 11.13 -8.12
CA ARG A 375 -4.41 10.09 -7.83
C ARG A 375 -5.76 10.42 -8.46
N GLU A 376 -6.46 9.41 -8.96
CA GLU A 376 -7.76 9.57 -9.63
C GLU A 376 -8.95 9.44 -8.67
N SER A 377 -8.72 9.04 -7.42
CA SER A 377 -9.80 8.93 -6.44
C SER A 377 -9.34 9.27 -5.01
N TYR A 378 -10.31 9.54 -4.17
CA TYR A 378 -10.16 9.77 -2.75
C TYR A 378 -11.28 9.07 -1.98
N THR A 379 -10.93 8.41 -0.89
CA THR A 379 -11.89 7.81 0.05
C THR A 379 -11.61 8.35 1.45
N PRO A 380 -12.54 9.08 2.07
CA PRO A 380 -12.40 9.55 3.43
C PRO A 380 -12.25 8.37 4.39
N LYS A 381 -11.24 8.38 5.24
CA LYS A 381 -11.06 7.38 6.30
C LYS A 381 -11.85 7.76 7.54
N THR A 382 -12.47 6.77 8.16
CA THR A 382 -13.04 6.95 9.50
C THR A 382 -11.93 7.10 10.54
N ALA A 383 -12.25 7.64 11.71
CA ALA A 383 -11.30 7.71 12.82
C ALA A 383 -10.80 6.30 13.25
N ASP A 384 -11.66 5.28 13.11
CA ASP A 384 -11.29 3.87 13.34
C ASP A 384 -10.26 3.38 12.34
N ASP A 385 -10.43 3.72 11.05
CA ASP A 385 -9.49 3.29 10.01
C ASP A 385 -8.13 3.97 10.19
N ILE A 386 -8.11 5.24 10.57
CA ILE A 386 -6.88 5.96 10.91
C ILE A 386 -6.17 5.29 12.09
N ALA A 387 -6.90 4.94 13.16
CA ALA A 387 -6.30 4.27 14.32
C ALA A 387 -5.76 2.86 13.98
N LYS A 388 -6.45 2.10 13.12
CA LYS A 388 -5.94 0.81 12.59
C LYS A 388 -4.66 0.99 11.78
N ASP A 389 -4.61 2.00 10.92
CA ASP A 389 -3.42 2.33 10.13
C ASP A 389 -2.23 2.65 11.04
N HIS A 390 -2.46 3.45 12.10
CA HIS A 390 -1.42 3.74 13.09
C HIS A 390 -0.96 2.47 13.82
N ALA A 391 -1.87 1.54 14.14
CA ALA A 391 -1.49 0.28 14.78
C ALA A 391 -0.60 -0.58 13.86
N VAL A 392 -0.90 -0.66 12.56
CA VAL A 392 -0.09 -1.38 11.59
C VAL A 392 1.25 -0.68 11.35
N ALA A 393 1.27 0.63 11.15
CA ALA A 393 2.50 1.39 10.93
C ALA A 393 3.46 1.26 12.12
N ASN A 394 2.93 1.30 13.36
CA ASN A 394 3.73 1.20 14.59
C ASN A 394 4.38 -0.18 14.80
N LEU A 395 3.99 -1.22 14.05
CA LEU A 395 4.70 -2.51 14.05
C LEU A 395 6.13 -2.37 13.50
N PHE A 396 6.34 -1.49 12.52
CA PHE A 396 7.58 -1.39 11.74
C PHE A 396 8.38 -0.12 11.99
N ARG A 397 7.81 0.86 12.67
CA ARG A 397 8.42 2.15 13.02
C ARG A 397 7.76 2.72 14.26
N ASP A 398 8.40 3.71 14.90
CA ASP A 398 7.77 4.47 15.97
C ASP A 398 6.78 5.45 15.35
N ALA A 399 5.48 5.22 15.58
CA ALA A 399 4.43 6.09 15.10
C ALA A 399 4.34 7.34 16.00
N LYS A 400 4.13 8.51 15.38
CA LYS A 400 3.86 9.73 16.14
C LYS A 400 2.53 9.58 16.90
N ALA A 401 2.55 9.90 18.16
CA ALA A 401 1.40 9.78 19.06
C ALA A 401 1.36 10.96 20.03
N ASP A 402 0.17 11.23 20.57
CA ASP A 402 -0.03 12.27 21.57
C ASP A 402 0.47 11.79 22.94
N PHE A 403 0.55 10.47 23.15
CA PHE A 403 1.01 9.85 24.39
C PHE A 403 1.53 8.42 24.19
N ASP A 404 2.34 7.98 25.15
CA ASP A 404 2.86 6.63 25.19
C ASP A 404 1.89 5.65 25.86
N VAL A 405 1.76 4.46 25.26
CA VAL A 405 1.01 3.34 25.81
C VAL A 405 1.98 2.26 26.26
N ARG A 406 1.94 1.94 27.54
CA ARG A 406 2.68 0.80 28.10
C ARG A 406 1.90 -0.49 27.91
N ILE A 407 2.60 -1.53 27.45
CA ILE A 407 2.03 -2.86 27.20
C ILE A 407 2.83 -3.87 28.02
N ASP A 408 2.13 -4.67 28.83
CA ASP A 408 2.70 -5.79 29.57
C ASP A 408 2.01 -7.07 29.09
N ALA A 409 2.76 -8.05 28.56
CA ALA A 409 2.24 -9.37 28.22
C ALA A 409 2.20 -10.25 29.47
N VAL A 410 1.05 -10.82 29.78
CA VAL A 410 0.82 -11.59 31.02
C VAL A 410 0.69 -13.07 30.71
N GLY A 411 1.81 -13.70 30.36
CA GLY A 411 1.85 -15.12 30.01
C GLY A 411 1.24 -15.43 28.64
N ALA A 412 1.25 -16.70 28.27
CA ALA A 412 0.63 -17.19 27.04
C ALA A 412 -0.11 -18.52 27.33
N VAL A 413 -1.34 -18.63 26.88
CA VAL A 413 -2.17 -19.85 27.04
C VAL A 413 -2.28 -20.56 25.71
N LYS A 414 -1.79 -21.80 25.63
CA LYS A 414 -1.87 -22.61 24.41
C LYS A 414 -3.30 -23.07 24.16
N GLN A 415 -3.82 -22.80 22.96
CA GLN A 415 -5.17 -23.20 22.54
C GLN A 415 -5.20 -24.21 21.37
N GLY A 416 -4.05 -24.55 20.80
CA GLY A 416 -3.97 -25.48 19.67
C GLY A 416 -2.53 -25.85 19.31
N ARG A 417 -2.33 -26.48 18.15
CA ARG A 417 -1.01 -26.97 17.72
C ARG A 417 0.02 -25.84 17.65
N ASP A 418 -0.39 -24.67 17.12
CA ASP A 418 0.45 -23.46 16.94
C ASP A 418 -0.40 -22.21 17.19
N ARG A 419 -1.30 -22.25 18.16
CA ARG A 419 -2.18 -21.13 18.52
C ARG A 419 -2.10 -20.88 20.00
N TYR A 420 -1.88 -19.61 20.35
CA TYR A 420 -1.79 -19.15 21.72
C TYR A 420 -2.66 -17.91 21.91
N VAL A 421 -3.16 -17.71 23.11
CA VAL A 421 -3.81 -16.46 23.53
C VAL A 421 -2.92 -15.80 24.57
N VAL A 422 -2.62 -14.54 24.32
CA VAL A 422 -1.78 -13.71 25.19
C VAL A 422 -2.62 -12.57 25.76
N PRO A 423 -2.85 -12.52 27.08
CA PRO A 423 -3.43 -11.35 27.72
C PRO A 423 -2.43 -10.18 27.71
N LEU A 424 -2.83 -9.06 27.18
CA LEU A 424 -2.08 -7.80 27.19
C LEU A 424 -2.68 -6.85 28.20
N ARG A 425 -1.91 -6.42 29.18
CA ARG A 425 -2.26 -5.30 30.04
C ARG A 425 -1.80 -4.00 29.38
N ILE A 426 -2.72 -3.12 29.09
CA ILE A 426 -2.52 -1.86 28.38
C ILE A 426 -2.72 -0.74 29.37
N LEU A 427 -1.70 0.12 29.56
CA LEU A 427 -1.67 1.19 30.55
C LEU A 427 -1.31 2.52 29.88
N PHE A 428 -2.04 3.59 30.20
CA PHE A 428 -1.80 4.93 29.66
C PHE A 428 -2.25 6.02 30.67
N PRO A 429 -1.75 7.28 30.56
CA PRO A 429 -2.10 8.36 31.48
C PRO A 429 -3.57 8.77 31.34
N ASN A 430 -4.32 8.84 32.45
CA ASN A 430 -5.74 9.19 32.44
C ASN A 430 -6.03 10.63 32.01
N LYS A 431 -5.08 11.56 32.23
CA LYS A 431 -5.22 12.99 31.87
C LYS A 431 -5.43 13.23 30.37
N LEU A 432 -5.24 12.21 29.56
CA LEU A 432 -5.33 12.24 28.11
C LEU A 432 -6.71 11.79 27.59
N LEU A 433 -7.59 11.36 28.50
CA LEU A 433 -8.98 11.06 28.19
C LEU A 433 -9.86 12.28 28.49
N LEU A 434 -10.61 12.71 27.49
CA LEU A 434 -11.60 13.77 27.67
C LEU A 434 -12.85 13.19 28.33
N LEU A 435 -13.02 13.49 29.63
CA LEU A 435 -14.21 13.10 30.39
C LEU A 435 -15.24 14.23 30.35
N ILE A 436 -16.44 13.91 29.91
CA ILE A 436 -17.56 14.84 29.78
C ILE A 436 -18.42 14.75 31.05
N PRO A 437 -18.77 15.87 31.73
CA PRO A 437 -19.67 15.84 32.86
C PRO A 437 -21.11 15.49 32.42
N GLU A 438 -21.70 14.49 33.08
CA GLU A 438 -23.07 14.03 32.84
C GLU A 438 -23.78 13.88 34.18
N GLY A 439 -24.54 14.90 34.59
CA GLY A 439 -25.13 14.98 35.93
C GLY A 439 -24.06 15.01 37.03
N ASN A 440 -24.04 14.01 37.94
CA ASN A 440 -23.08 13.87 39.02
C ASN A 440 -21.87 12.98 38.65
N GLU A 441 -21.79 12.51 37.43
CA GLU A 441 -20.75 11.62 36.92
C GLU A 441 -19.97 12.28 35.80
N PHE A 442 -18.81 11.70 35.54
CA PHE A 442 -17.96 12.01 34.39
C PHE A 442 -17.92 10.79 33.49
N THR A 443 -18.29 10.95 32.22
CA THR A 443 -18.31 9.86 31.25
C THR A 443 -17.25 10.05 30.17
N GLY A 444 -16.67 8.95 29.73
CA GLY A 444 -15.71 8.92 28.65
C GLY A 444 -15.73 7.57 27.95
N ARG A 445 -15.11 7.51 26.80
CA ARG A 445 -14.92 6.26 26.06
C ARG A 445 -13.57 6.29 25.38
N TYR A 446 -12.91 5.15 25.38
CA TYR A 446 -11.72 4.95 24.56
C TYR A 446 -11.79 3.64 23.80
N LYS A 447 -11.08 3.57 22.70
CA LYS A 447 -11.02 2.39 21.85
C LYS A 447 -9.58 1.90 21.74
N VAL A 448 -9.39 0.60 21.88
CA VAL A 448 -8.09 -0.06 21.77
C VAL A 448 -8.06 -0.82 20.45
N PHE A 449 -7.00 -0.59 19.67
CA PHE A 449 -6.73 -1.30 18.41
C PHE A 449 -5.43 -2.06 18.56
N VAL A 450 -5.41 -3.31 18.13
CA VAL A 450 -4.23 -4.17 18.23
C VAL A 450 -3.87 -4.74 16.87
N ALA A 451 -2.60 -4.58 16.51
CA ALA A 451 -1.98 -5.23 15.36
C ALA A 451 -0.81 -6.11 15.83
N VAL A 452 -0.59 -7.21 15.14
CA VAL A 452 0.50 -8.14 15.41
C VAL A 452 1.25 -8.43 14.11
N ALA A 453 2.57 -8.49 14.17
CA ALA A 453 3.41 -9.02 13.11
C ALA A 453 4.23 -10.18 13.63
N ASP A 454 4.31 -11.27 12.87
CA ASP A 454 5.19 -12.39 13.17
C ASP A 454 6.64 -12.11 12.70
N GLN A 455 7.53 -13.06 12.96
CA GLN A 455 8.95 -12.97 12.59
C GLN A 455 9.17 -12.88 11.07
N ASP A 456 8.21 -13.33 10.26
CA ASP A 456 8.25 -13.29 8.81
C ASP A 456 7.67 -11.97 8.25
N GLY A 457 7.14 -11.10 9.14
CA GLY A 457 6.52 -9.83 8.81
C GLY A 457 5.06 -9.95 8.37
N ASP A 458 4.42 -11.11 8.63
CA ASP A 458 3.00 -11.30 8.34
C ASP A 458 2.15 -10.55 9.35
N VAL A 459 1.33 -9.59 8.87
CA VAL A 459 0.56 -8.67 9.71
C VAL A 459 -0.87 -9.14 9.86
N ALA A 460 -1.36 -9.10 11.09
CA ALA A 460 -2.77 -9.32 11.42
C ALA A 460 -3.31 -8.16 12.29
N LEU A 461 -4.46 -7.60 11.90
CA LEU A 461 -5.27 -6.77 12.77
C LEU A 461 -6.12 -7.69 13.64
N VAL A 462 -5.88 -7.67 14.95
CA VAL A 462 -6.56 -8.57 15.89
C VAL A 462 -7.98 -8.11 16.19
N GLY A 463 -8.24 -6.81 16.04
CA GLY A 463 -9.55 -6.21 16.27
C GLY A 463 -9.47 -4.90 17.06
N SER A 464 -10.65 -4.43 17.45
CA SER A 464 -10.77 -3.25 18.32
C SER A 464 -11.78 -3.52 19.43
N GLN A 465 -11.53 -2.94 20.59
CA GLN A 465 -12.40 -3.02 21.75
C GLN A 465 -12.68 -1.63 22.31
N GLU A 466 -13.95 -1.28 22.42
CA GLU A 466 -14.39 -0.04 23.06
C GLU A 466 -14.57 -0.25 24.56
N GLN A 467 -14.09 0.71 25.35
CA GLN A 467 -14.16 0.70 26.81
C GLN A 467 -14.84 1.98 27.30
N PRO A 468 -16.04 1.88 27.87
CA PRO A 468 -16.69 3.01 28.51
C PRO A 468 -16.06 3.29 29.89
N ILE A 469 -16.01 4.56 30.25
CA ILE A 469 -15.58 5.02 31.56
C ILE A 469 -16.74 5.82 32.19
N ARG A 470 -17.04 5.52 33.45
CA ARG A 470 -17.94 6.31 34.30
C ARG A 470 -17.31 6.49 35.64
N LEU A 471 -17.18 7.74 36.09
CA LEU A 471 -16.51 8.10 37.34
C LEU A 471 -17.34 9.11 38.09
N SER A 472 -17.45 8.94 39.40
CA SER A 472 -17.91 10.03 40.28
C SER A 472 -16.86 11.14 40.33
N ALA A 473 -17.23 12.32 40.83
CA ALA A 473 -16.28 13.42 41.03
C ALA A 473 -15.11 13.03 41.98
N GLU A 474 -15.38 12.22 43.00
CA GLU A 474 -14.37 11.70 43.93
C GLU A 474 -13.43 10.72 43.21
N GLN A 475 -13.96 9.78 42.43
CA GLN A 475 -13.15 8.82 41.69
C GLN A 475 -12.28 9.52 40.64
N LYS A 476 -12.81 10.53 39.93
CA LYS A 476 -12.03 11.35 39.01
C LYS A 476 -10.86 12.03 39.69
N ALA A 477 -11.08 12.65 40.87
CA ALA A 477 -10.02 13.29 41.65
C ALA A 477 -8.96 12.28 42.14
N GLN A 478 -9.37 11.08 42.56
CA GLN A 478 -8.46 10.02 42.96
C GLN A 478 -7.62 9.43 41.83
N LEU A 479 -8.10 9.51 40.61
CA LEU A 479 -7.41 9.02 39.42
C LEU A 479 -6.49 10.08 38.80
N GLU A 480 -6.59 11.33 39.19
CA GLU A 480 -5.77 12.41 38.65
C GLU A 480 -4.27 12.09 38.77
N GLY A 481 -3.55 12.17 37.63
CA GLY A 481 -2.13 11.81 37.54
C GLY A 481 -1.81 10.32 37.57
N LYS A 482 -2.82 9.43 37.61
CA LYS A 482 -2.64 7.98 37.58
C LYS A 482 -2.80 7.43 36.13
N THR A 483 -2.50 6.15 35.98
CA THR A 483 -2.73 5.40 34.72
C THR A 483 -4.09 4.70 34.73
N VAL A 484 -4.73 4.68 33.59
CA VAL A 484 -5.88 3.84 33.29
C VAL A 484 -5.38 2.59 32.55
N GLY A 485 -6.03 1.46 32.77
CA GLY A 485 -5.65 0.21 32.13
C GLY A 485 -6.84 -0.63 31.71
N SER A 486 -6.64 -1.40 30.66
CA SER A 486 -7.50 -2.48 30.23
C SER A 486 -6.70 -3.73 29.90
N THR A 487 -7.37 -4.88 29.87
CA THR A 487 -6.77 -6.14 29.42
C THR A 487 -7.47 -6.56 28.14
N VAL A 488 -6.66 -6.88 27.12
CA VAL A 488 -7.13 -7.39 25.84
C VAL A 488 -6.43 -8.72 25.57
N GLU A 489 -7.19 -9.73 25.20
CA GLU A 489 -6.65 -11.03 24.82
C GLU A 489 -6.42 -11.08 23.31
N ILE A 490 -5.20 -11.46 22.90
CA ILE A 490 -4.86 -11.57 21.48
C ILE A 490 -4.50 -13.00 21.09
N PRO A 491 -5.05 -13.52 19.98
CA PRO A 491 -4.61 -14.76 19.38
C PRO A 491 -3.32 -14.54 18.60
N VAL A 492 -2.30 -15.36 18.86
CA VAL A 492 -0.99 -15.31 18.19
C VAL A 492 -0.50 -16.72 17.83
N ARG A 493 0.47 -16.79 16.91
CA ARG A 493 1.22 -18.02 16.62
C ARG A 493 2.43 -18.13 17.54
N GLY A 494 3.04 -19.34 17.58
CA GLY A 494 4.33 -19.53 18.25
C GLY A 494 5.45 -18.74 17.56
N GLY A 495 6.54 -18.46 18.29
CA GLY A 495 7.69 -17.72 17.81
C GLY A 495 7.76 -16.28 18.31
N GLU A 496 8.61 -15.48 17.68
CA GLU A 496 8.73 -14.05 17.98
C GLU A 496 7.62 -13.26 17.31
N GLN A 497 6.93 -12.42 18.09
CA GLN A 497 5.85 -11.58 17.61
C GLN A 497 6.13 -10.12 18.01
N THR A 498 5.87 -9.20 17.10
CA THR A 498 5.80 -7.76 17.42
C THR A 498 4.33 -7.39 17.60
N VAL A 499 3.98 -6.80 18.72
CA VAL A 499 2.62 -6.35 19.04
C VAL A 499 2.60 -4.85 19.13
N SER A 500 1.68 -4.24 18.41
CA SER A 500 1.39 -2.81 18.44
C SER A 500 -0.01 -2.57 19.01
N VAL A 501 -0.12 -1.57 19.87
CA VAL A 501 -1.40 -1.13 20.43
C VAL A 501 -1.56 0.36 20.17
N VAL A 502 -2.75 0.74 19.71
CA VAL A 502 -3.21 2.13 19.63
C VAL A 502 -4.40 2.30 20.55
N VAL A 503 -4.37 3.34 21.36
CA VAL A 503 -5.49 3.77 22.20
C VAL A 503 -5.98 5.10 21.67
N ARG A 504 -7.29 5.20 21.34
CA ARG A 504 -7.90 6.45 20.92
C ARG A 504 -8.96 6.89 21.92
N ASP A 505 -8.89 8.14 22.36
CA ASP A 505 -9.97 8.80 23.08
C ASP A 505 -11.11 9.14 22.10
N GLU A 506 -12.31 8.61 22.36
CA GLU A 506 -13.47 8.80 21.45
C GLU A 506 -14.08 10.20 21.57
N ASN A 507 -13.85 10.92 22.66
CA ASN A 507 -14.37 12.26 22.88
C ASN A 507 -13.39 13.35 22.43
N GLY A 508 -12.10 13.20 22.74
CA GLY A 508 -11.06 14.19 22.44
C GLY A 508 -10.27 13.90 21.14
N GLY A 509 -10.36 12.66 20.63
CA GLY A 509 -9.68 12.26 19.41
C GLY A 509 -8.18 12.01 19.55
N SER A 510 -7.59 12.17 20.75
CA SER A 510 -6.17 11.92 20.97
C SER A 510 -5.81 10.45 20.80
N LEU A 511 -4.61 10.19 20.24
CA LEU A 511 -4.07 8.86 19.95
C LEU A 511 -2.83 8.59 20.79
N GLY A 512 -2.80 7.42 21.46
CA GLY A 512 -1.61 6.89 22.10
C GLY A 512 -1.13 5.63 21.40
N THR A 513 0.18 5.39 21.38
CA THR A 513 0.76 4.19 20.76
C THR A 513 1.75 3.50 21.70
N GLY A 514 1.82 2.19 21.58
CA GLY A 514 2.84 1.37 22.24
C GLY A 514 3.20 0.16 21.40
N ARG A 515 4.43 -0.35 21.58
CA ARG A 515 4.92 -1.53 20.87
C ARG A 515 5.79 -2.38 21.79
N ILE A 516 5.59 -3.69 21.73
CA ILE A 516 6.45 -4.66 22.39
C ILE A 516 6.80 -5.83 21.47
N LYS A 517 7.90 -6.50 21.78
CA LYS A 517 8.21 -7.83 21.23
C LYS A 517 7.93 -8.88 22.28
N ILE A 518 7.26 -9.96 21.90
CA ILE A 518 6.98 -11.11 22.74
C ILE A 518 7.52 -12.37 22.07
N LYS A 519 7.93 -13.34 22.85
CA LYS A 519 8.36 -14.65 22.38
C LYS A 519 7.49 -15.72 23.04
N ILE A 520 6.85 -16.52 22.21
CA ILE A 520 5.88 -17.55 22.61
C ILE A 520 6.52 -18.93 22.45
#